data_717f6fa14374ea89d25b9142df958dd3
#
_entry.id   717f6fa14374ea89d25b9142df958dd3
#
_cell.length_a   1.000
_cell.length_b   1.000
_cell.length_c   1.000
_cell.angle_alpha   90.00
_cell.angle_beta   90.00
_cell.angle_gamma   90.00
#
_symmetry.space_group_name_H-M   'P 1'
#
loop_
_entity.id
_entity.type
_entity.pdbx_description
1 polymer ?
#
loop_
_entity_poly.entity_id
_entity_poly.type
_entity_poly.pdbx_seq_one_letter_code
_entity_poly.pdbx_strand_id
1 'polypeptide(L)'
;MMIGPQSLNPVTNVTLLCEEQAKYIAGLVSSMHSQGHSEVEPTQAAINDWTERCKVSSDGKVWLRCNNWYMKSTKTDQQAGRERSQGMWMESYEDYLKHLLGAEGGGAERLLTFS
;
A
#
# COMPACT_ATOMS: atom_id res chain seq x y z
N MET A 1 0.14 5.67 -6.77
CA MET A 1 0.89 4.88 -7.79
C MET A 1 0.36 3.47 -7.76
N MET A 2 -0.20 2.99 -8.86
CA MET A 2 -0.62 1.58 -9.00
C MET A 2 0.63 0.69 -8.98
N ILE A 3 0.52 -0.45 -8.29
CA ILE A 3 1.64 -1.39 -8.14
C ILE A 3 2.91 -0.71 -7.62
N GLY A 4 2.77 0.05 -6.55
CA GLY A 4 3.91 0.62 -5.82
C GLY A 4 4.59 -0.40 -4.90
N PRO A 5 5.71 -0.04 -4.25
CA PRO A 5 6.51 -0.97 -3.44
C PRO A 5 5.73 -1.71 -2.34
N GLN A 6 4.74 -1.08 -1.74
CA GLN A 6 3.91 -1.68 -0.69
C GLN A 6 2.50 -2.08 -1.15
N SER A 7 2.20 -1.90 -2.44
CA SER A 7 0.92 -2.28 -3.05
C SER A 7 1.04 -3.47 -4.00
N LEU A 8 2.20 -4.11 -4.04
CA LEU A 8 2.47 -5.32 -4.79
C LEU A 8 2.49 -6.52 -3.83
N ASN A 9 1.65 -7.50 -4.10
CA ASN A 9 1.72 -8.79 -3.44
C ASN A 9 2.37 -9.80 -4.40
N PRO A 10 3.59 -10.28 -4.10
CA PRO A 10 4.32 -11.17 -5.02
C PRO A 10 3.72 -12.58 -5.12
N VAL A 11 2.78 -12.93 -4.24
CA VAL A 11 2.10 -14.25 -4.24
C VAL A 11 0.76 -14.22 -4.97
N THR A 12 0.37 -13.06 -5.53
CA THR A 12 -0.90 -12.88 -6.22
C THR A 12 -0.69 -12.46 -7.67
N ASN A 13 -1.65 -12.75 -8.52
CA ASN A 13 -1.64 -12.31 -9.92
C ASN A 13 -1.68 -10.77 -10.00
N VAL A 14 -0.62 -10.19 -10.57
CA VAL A 14 -0.45 -8.73 -10.67
C VAL A 14 -1.56 -8.06 -11.49
N THR A 15 -2.07 -8.73 -12.54
CA THR A 15 -3.18 -8.16 -13.34
C THR A 15 -4.46 -8.02 -12.54
N LEU A 16 -4.73 -8.98 -11.66
CA LEU A 16 -5.88 -8.94 -10.76
C LEU A 16 -5.76 -7.77 -9.76
N LEU A 17 -4.57 -7.57 -9.21
CA LEU A 17 -4.29 -6.42 -8.33
C LEU A 17 -4.46 -5.09 -9.07
N CYS A 18 -3.94 -4.98 -10.30
CA CYS A 18 -4.11 -3.78 -11.13
C CYS A 18 -5.58 -3.47 -11.38
N GLU A 19 -6.39 -4.47 -11.68
CA GLU A 19 -7.82 -4.31 -11.93
C GLU A 19 -8.55 -3.74 -10.70
N GLU A 20 -8.32 -4.32 -9.53
CA GLU A 20 -8.96 -3.86 -8.29
C GLU A 20 -8.47 -2.46 -7.87
N GLN A 21 -7.18 -2.18 -8.00
CA GLN A 21 -6.65 -0.84 -7.75
C GLN A 21 -7.21 0.20 -8.73
N ALA A 22 -7.39 -0.16 -10.00
CA ALA A 22 -7.98 0.72 -11.00
C ALA A 22 -9.46 1.03 -10.68
N LYS A 23 -10.23 0.02 -10.29
CA LYS A 23 -11.63 0.19 -9.84
C LYS A 23 -11.71 1.13 -8.63
N TYR A 24 -10.85 0.91 -7.65
CA TYR A 24 -10.77 1.75 -6.45
C TYR A 24 -10.46 3.21 -6.80
N ILE A 25 -9.43 3.45 -7.61
CA ILE A 25 -9.02 4.80 -8.03
C ILE A 25 -10.14 5.48 -8.83
N ALA A 26 -10.76 4.77 -9.76
CA ALA A 26 -11.86 5.31 -10.56
C ALA A 26 -13.06 5.72 -9.68
N GLY A 27 -13.43 4.88 -8.70
CA GLY A 27 -14.45 5.19 -7.72
C GLY A 27 -14.11 6.41 -6.87
N LEU A 28 -12.87 6.50 -6.40
CA LEU A 28 -12.37 7.62 -5.61
C LEU A 28 -12.44 8.94 -6.40
N VAL A 29 -11.94 8.95 -7.63
CA VAL A 29 -11.99 10.14 -8.51
C VAL A 29 -13.42 10.56 -8.79
N SER A 30 -14.32 9.62 -9.05
CA SER A 30 -15.75 9.90 -9.26
C SER A 30 -16.39 10.53 -8.01
N SER A 31 -16.08 9.99 -6.84
CA SER A 31 -16.58 10.54 -5.56
C SER A 31 -16.04 11.95 -5.31
N MET A 32 -14.75 12.18 -5.51
CA MET A 32 -14.14 13.51 -5.38
C MET A 32 -14.82 14.52 -6.29
N HIS A 33 -15.00 14.17 -7.56
CA HIS A 33 -15.64 15.05 -8.52
C HIS A 33 -17.09 15.42 -8.12
N SER A 34 -17.86 14.44 -7.64
CA SER A 34 -19.24 14.66 -7.20
C SER A 34 -19.35 15.54 -5.95
N GLN A 35 -18.33 15.54 -5.10
CA GLN A 35 -18.28 16.32 -3.86
C GLN A 35 -17.53 17.65 -4.01
N GLY A 36 -16.97 17.93 -5.19
CA GLY A 36 -16.24 19.16 -5.48
C GLY A 36 -14.84 19.22 -4.88
N HIS A 37 -14.27 18.07 -4.52
CA HIS A 37 -12.90 17.98 -4.04
C HIS A 37 -11.90 17.91 -5.20
N SER A 38 -10.77 18.58 -5.06
CA SER A 38 -9.69 18.62 -6.05
C SER A 38 -8.47 17.81 -5.65
N GLU A 39 -8.30 17.53 -4.36
CA GLU A 39 -7.15 16.83 -3.80
C GLU A 39 -7.59 15.76 -2.82
N VAL A 40 -6.82 14.69 -2.75
CA VAL A 40 -6.97 13.63 -1.75
C VAL A 40 -5.60 13.14 -1.31
N GLU A 41 -5.42 13.03 -0.01
CA GLU A 41 -4.19 12.53 0.60
C GLU A 41 -4.51 11.47 1.66
N PRO A 42 -3.66 10.45 1.82
CA PRO A 42 -3.80 9.54 2.94
C PRO A 42 -3.45 10.25 4.25
N THR A 43 -4.20 9.95 5.31
CA THR A 43 -3.85 10.45 6.65
C THR A 43 -2.54 9.85 7.13
N GLN A 44 -1.79 10.57 7.96
CA GLN A 44 -0.54 10.05 8.55
C GLN A 44 -0.78 8.77 9.37
N ALA A 45 -1.92 8.66 10.01
CA ALA A 45 -2.32 7.47 10.74
C ALA A 45 -2.49 6.25 9.80
N ALA A 46 -3.12 6.46 8.63
CA ALA A 46 -3.27 5.41 7.62
C ALA A 46 -1.92 4.96 7.05
N ILE A 47 -1.02 5.90 6.79
CA ILE A 47 0.34 5.59 6.31
C ILE A 47 1.09 4.74 7.34
N ASN A 48 1.03 5.13 8.61
CA ASN A 48 1.72 4.42 9.69
C ASN A 48 1.14 3.01 9.89
N ASP A 49 -0.19 2.88 9.93
CA ASP A 49 -0.88 1.59 10.09
C ASP A 49 -0.54 0.64 8.93
N TRP A 50 -0.62 1.11 7.68
CA TRP A 50 -0.27 0.30 6.52
C TRP A 50 1.20 -0.13 6.52
N THR A 51 2.10 0.78 6.87
CA THR A 51 3.52 0.50 6.97
C THR A 51 3.81 -0.59 8.01
N GLU A 52 3.17 -0.50 9.17
CA GLU A 52 3.34 -1.50 10.23
C GLU A 52 2.76 -2.86 9.82
N ARG A 53 1.60 -2.89 9.18
CA ARG A 53 1.02 -4.13 8.62
C ARG A 53 1.93 -4.79 7.60
N CYS A 54 2.54 -4.01 6.71
CA CYS A 54 3.53 -4.52 5.76
C CYS A 54 4.77 -5.11 6.46
N LYS A 55 5.26 -4.48 7.51
CA LYS A 55 6.37 -5.01 8.31
C LYS A 55 6.02 -6.35 8.95
N VAL A 56 4.90 -6.39 9.66
CA VAL A 56 4.41 -7.61 10.34
C VAL A 56 4.16 -8.73 9.33
N SER A 57 3.51 -8.42 8.21
CA SER A 57 3.23 -9.37 7.14
C SER A 57 4.49 -9.96 6.51
N SER A 58 5.57 -9.17 6.45
CA SER A 58 6.85 -9.60 5.88
C SER A 58 7.73 -10.32 6.89
N ASP A 59 7.47 -10.19 8.19
CA ASP A 59 8.35 -10.73 9.22
C ASP A 59 8.47 -12.26 9.12
N GLY A 60 9.68 -12.73 9.32
CA GLY A 60 10.01 -14.16 9.22
C GLY A 60 9.98 -14.74 7.80
N LYS A 61 9.54 -14.00 6.81
CA LYS A 61 9.49 -14.46 5.41
C LYS A 61 10.89 -14.44 4.79
N VAL A 62 11.13 -15.35 3.85
CA VAL A 62 12.41 -15.50 3.15
C VAL A 62 12.87 -14.22 2.43
N TRP A 63 11.93 -13.42 2.00
CA TRP A 63 12.18 -12.15 1.28
C TRP A 63 12.98 -11.14 2.08
N LEU A 64 12.83 -11.12 3.41
CA LEU A 64 13.61 -10.24 4.30
C LEU A 64 15.04 -10.77 4.52
N ARG A 65 15.27 -12.07 4.30
CA ARG A 65 16.57 -12.72 4.50
C ARG A 65 17.46 -12.66 3.26
N CYS A 66 16.87 -12.41 2.10
CA CYS A 66 17.59 -12.42 0.83
C CYS A 66 17.95 -11.00 0.40
N ASN A 67 19.10 -10.86 -0.24
CA ASN A 67 19.47 -9.62 -0.93
C ASN A 67 18.76 -9.61 -2.30
N ASN A 68 17.53 -9.13 -2.32
CA ASN A 68 16.72 -9.02 -3.53
C ASN A 68 16.46 -7.56 -3.88
N TRP A 69 16.01 -7.30 -5.11
CA TRP A 69 15.84 -5.94 -5.59
C TRP A 69 14.73 -5.16 -4.89
N TYR A 70 13.72 -5.83 -4.31
CA TYR A 70 12.67 -5.21 -3.51
C TYR A 70 13.16 -4.68 -2.16
N MET A 71 14.25 -5.27 -1.66
CA MET A 71 14.83 -4.98 -0.34
C MET A 71 16.16 -4.23 -0.44
N LYS A 72 16.62 -3.91 -1.65
CA LYS A 72 17.86 -3.15 -1.82
C LYS A 72 17.67 -1.72 -1.36
N SER A 73 18.36 -1.35 -0.31
CA SER A 73 18.73 0.05 -0.13
C SER A 73 19.80 0.41 -1.17
N THR A 74 19.66 1.54 -1.83
CA THR A 74 20.72 2.06 -2.69
C THR A 74 21.93 2.43 -1.82
N LYS A 75 23.13 2.54 -2.43
CA LYS A 75 24.31 3.05 -1.72
C LYS A 75 24.04 4.43 -1.09
N THR A 76 23.25 5.25 -1.78
CA THR A 76 22.83 6.57 -1.33
C THR A 76 21.93 6.48 -0.08
N ASP A 77 21.02 5.51 -0.03
CA ASP A 77 20.16 5.33 1.13
C ASP A 77 20.93 4.83 2.34
N GLN A 78 21.91 3.95 2.14
CA GLN A 78 22.82 3.49 3.20
C GLN A 78 23.67 4.63 3.76
N GLN A 79 24.19 5.50 2.90
CA GLN A 79 24.95 6.68 3.31
C GLN A 79 24.10 7.73 4.01
N ALA A 80 22.81 7.81 3.65
CA ALA A 80 21.86 8.72 4.28
C ALA A 80 21.23 8.16 5.58
N GLY A 81 21.64 6.96 6.02
CA GLY A 81 21.06 6.30 7.21
C GLY A 81 19.62 5.88 7.06
N ARG A 82 19.11 5.80 5.82
CA ARG A 82 17.75 5.36 5.56
C ARG A 82 17.65 3.86 5.74
N GLU A 83 16.63 3.44 6.47
CA GLU A 83 16.34 2.04 6.65
C GLU A 83 16.03 1.33 5.32
N ARG A 84 16.31 0.04 5.27
CA ARG A 84 15.84 -0.85 4.19
C ARG A 84 14.33 -0.72 4.03
N SER A 85 13.82 -1.03 2.82
CA SER A 85 12.40 -1.09 2.53
C SER A 85 11.61 -1.63 3.71
N GLN A 86 10.56 -0.92 4.07
CA GLN A 86 9.76 -1.19 5.28
C GLN A 86 8.82 -2.39 5.13
N GLY A 87 9.19 -3.37 4.32
CA GLY A 87 8.39 -4.55 4.06
C GLY A 87 7.41 -4.37 2.91
N MET A 88 6.72 -5.45 2.58
CA MET A 88 5.65 -5.48 1.59
C MET A 88 4.52 -6.36 2.11
N TRP A 89 3.33 -6.22 1.54
CA TRP A 89 2.21 -7.07 1.90
C TRP A 89 2.43 -8.50 1.43
N MET A 90 2.50 -9.46 2.35
CA MET A 90 2.81 -10.87 2.10
C MET A 90 1.71 -11.82 2.55
N GLU A 91 0.55 -11.29 2.93
CA GLU A 91 -0.62 -12.07 3.30
C GLU A 91 -1.58 -12.28 2.12
N SER A 92 -2.79 -12.75 2.39
CA SER A 92 -3.74 -13.12 1.35
C SER A 92 -4.20 -11.93 0.49
N TYR A 93 -4.64 -12.23 -0.72
CA TYR A 93 -5.26 -11.27 -1.62
C TYR A 93 -6.59 -10.74 -1.05
N GLU A 94 -7.36 -11.61 -0.42
CA GLU A 94 -8.63 -11.26 0.21
C GLU A 94 -8.45 -10.22 1.32
N ASP A 95 -7.42 -10.39 2.15
CA ASP A 95 -7.11 -9.42 3.21
C ASP A 95 -6.59 -8.11 2.65
N TYR A 96 -5.81 -8.14 1.57
CA TYR A 96 -5.43 -6.93 0.84
C TYR A 96 -6.66 -6.16 0.34
N LEU A 97 -7.63 -6.86 -0.27
CA LEU A 97 -8.87 -6.22 -0.75
C LEU A 97 -9.69 -5.63 0.38
N LYS A 98 -9.81 -6.29 1.52
CA LYS A 98 -10.49 -5.73 2.69
C LYS A 98 -9.87 -4.40 3.12
N HIS A 99 -8.55 -4.30 3.12
CA HIS A 99 -7.86 -3.05 3.43
C HIS A 99 -8.08 -2.00 2.36
N LEU A 100 -7.93 -2.36 1.08
CA LEU A 100 -8.13 -1.44 -0.04
C LEU A 100 -9.55 -0.87 -0.08
N LEU A 101 -10.55 -1.72 0.14
CA LEU A 101 -11.96 -1.33 0.08
C LEU A 101 -12.48 -0.75 1.40
N GLY A 102 -11.66 -0.72 2.43
CA GLY A 102 -12.05 -0.19 3.74
C GLY A 102 -13.12 -1.01 4.47
N ALA A 103 -13.27 -2.30 4.12
CA ALA A 103 -14.31 -3.17 4.67
C ALA A 103 -14.17 -3.45 6.17
N GLU A 104 -13.00 -3.20 6.76
CA GLU A 104 -12.72 -3.44 8.18
C GLU A 104 -12.91 -2.20 9.06
N GLY A 105 -13.91 -1.39 8.83
CA GLY A 105 -14.23 -0.37 9.83
C GLY A 105 -14.49 1.06 9.36
N GLY A 106 -15.23 1.23 8.31
CA GLY A 106 -15.87 2.52 8.02
C GLY A 106 -15.32 3.31 6.85
N GLY A 107 -14.99 2.61 5.80
CA GLY A 107 -14.76 3.21 4.48
C GLY A 107 -13.43 3.96 4.31
N ALA A 108 -13.10 4.22 3.07
CA ALA A 108 -11.91 4.99 2.66
C ALA A 108 -11.86 6.40 3.30
N GLU A 109 -13.00 6.95 3.70
CA GLU A 109 -13.14 8.28 4.31
C GLU A 109 -12.34 8.45 5.61
N ARG A 110 -12.10 7.37 6.38
CA ARG A 110 -11.26 7.44 7.60
C ARG A 110 -9.77 7.47 7.32
N LEU A 111 -9.38 7.00 6.15
CA LEU A 111 -7.97 6.84 5.77
C LEU A 111 -7.47 7.99 4.91
N LEU A 112 -8.39 8.83 4.42
CA LEU A 112 -8.11 9.89 3.46
C LEU A 112 -8.58 11.24 3.99
N THR A 113 -7.87 12.29 3.62
CA THR A 113 -8.29 13.69 3.75
C THR A 113 -8.58 14.25 2.36
N PHE A 114 -9.66 15.01 2.25
CA PHE A 114 -10.12 15.62 1.01
C PHE A 114 -10.09 17.14 1.12
N SER A 115 -9.70 17.80 0.06
CA SER A 115 -9.75 19.25 -0.07
C SER A 115 -10.18 19.69 -1.46
#